data_5f5c6d37777279687013cc0e5cc9b119
#
_entry.id   5f5c6d37777279687013cc0e5cc9b119
#
_cell.length_a   1.000
_cell.length_b   1.000
_cell.length_c   1.000
_cell.angle_alpha   90.00
_cell.angle_beta   90.00
_cell.angle_gamma   90.00
#
_symmetry.space_group_name_H-M   'P 1'
#
loop_
_entity.id
_entity.type
_entity.pdbx_description
1 polymer ?
#
loop_
_entity_poly.entity_id
_entity_poly.type
_entity_poly.pdbx_seq_one_letter_code
_entity_poly.pdbx_strand_id
1 'polypeptide(L)'
;MLLNLSAQDDYSFRVAYGKVTSSDFGEILSGNIKAHEKDLRVLALDAGYLLEESLFALPVDFYLKAGVASFDENGFKDDVYETTLYFKAYWNFDFLQNRVRVGFGEGVSYTDKLLLTEYLEAQSQTPVDNNSKILNYIDLSLDFDMGKLFGINN
;
A
#
# COMPACT_ATOMS: atom_id res chain seq x y z
N MET A 1 -6.16 -8.82 5.01
CA MET A 1 -7.53 -8.30 5.11
C MET A 1 -7.46 -6.81 4.98
N LEU A 2 -8.14 -6.25 3.99
CA LEU A 2 -8.25 -4.80 3.78
C LEU A 2 -9.66 -4.39 4.23
N LEU A 3 -9.76 -3.49 5.18
CA LEU A 3 -11.01 -2.82 5.52
C LEU A 3 -10.91 -1.39 4.99
N ASN A 4 -11.70 -1.08 3.97
CA ASN A 4 -11.94 0.29 3.52
C ASN A 4 -13.25 0.77 4.13
N LEU A 5 -13.17 1.77 4.99
CA LEU A 5 -14.31 2.54 5.44
C LEU A 5 -14.33 3.81 4.58
N SER A 6 -15.20 3.85 3.57
CA SER A 6 -15.48 5.06 2.82
C SER A 6 -16.69 5.72 3.47
N ALA A 7 -16.48 6.80 4.18
CA ALA A 7 -17.54 7.74 4.47
C ALA A 7 -17.83 8.51 3.17
N GLN A 8 -19.07 8.93 2.97
CA GLN A 8 -19.52 9.68 1.78
C GLN A 8 -18.97 11.12 1.72
N ASP A 9 -17.93 11.38 2.48
CA ASP A 9 -17.22 12.64 2.64
C ASP A 9 -15.82 12.51 2.01
N ASP A 10 -15.16 13.63 1.81
CA ASP A 10 -13.83 13.80 1.20
C ASP A 10 -12.69 12.98 1.84
N TYR A 11 -13.00 12.12 2.80
CA TYR A 11 -12.02 11.36 3.58
C TYR A 11 -12.09 9.86 3.31
N SER A 12 -10.94 9.21 3.31
CA SER A 12 -10.81 7.74 3.25
C SER A 12 -9.92 7.24 4.37
N PHE A 13 -10.25 6.05 4.91
CA PHE A 13 -9.43 5.36 5.90
C PHE A 13 -9.19 3.94 5.45
N ARG A 14 -7.97 3.44 5.62
CA ARG A 14 -7.61 2.06 5.30
C ARG A 14 -6.82 1.44 6.46
N VAL A 15 -7.17 0.20 6.77
CA VAL A 15 -6.36 -0.70 7.60
C VAL A 15 -5.89 -1.85 6.72
N ALA A 16 -4.61 -2.11 6.68
CA ALA A 16 -4.02 -3.18 5.90
C ALA A 16 -3.18 -4.09 6.79
N TYR A 17 -3.32 -5.39 6.61
CA TYR A 17 -2.48 -6.40 7.21
C TYR A 17 -2.00 -7.36 6.13
N GLY A 18 -0.70 -7.64 6.11
CA GLY A 18 -0.10 -8.47 5.08
C GLY A 18 1.24 -9.08 5.48
N LYS A 19 1.83 -9.79 4.52
CA LYS A 19 3.17 -10.33 4.60
C LYS A 19 4.10 -9.56 3.67
N VAL A 20 5.35 -9.41 4.10
CA VAL A 20 6.39 -8.86 3.25
C VAL A 20 6.75 -9.89 2.17
N THR A 21 6.92 -9.44 0.95
CA THR A 21 7.36 -10.28 -0.18
C THR A 21 8.86 -10.10 -0.43
N SER A 22 9.50 -11.16 -0.92
CA SER A 22 10.86 -11.08 -1.48
C SER A 22 10.87 -10.85 -2.99
N SER A 23 9.69 -10.81 -3.62
CA SER A 23 9.56 -10.54 -5.05
C SER A 23 9.78 -9.07 -5.36
N ASP A 24 10.48 -8.78 -6.45
CA ASP A 24 10.60 -7.44 -6.99
C ASP A 24 9.29 -6.95 -7.61
N PHE A 25 9.24 -5.66 -7.95
CA PHE A 25 8.04 -5.03 -8.50
C PHE A 25 7.58 -5.67 -9.83
N GLY A 26 8.50 -6.08 -10.69
CA GLY A 26 8.19 -6.76 -11.94
C GLY A 26 7.60 -8.15 -11.73
N GLU A 27 8.11 -8.90 -10.76
CA GLU A 27 7.56 -10.19 -10.36
C GLU A 27 6.15 -10.06 -9.79
N ILE A 28 5.91 -9.05 -8.94
CA ILE A 28 4.58 -8.75 -8.38
C ILE A 28 3.57 -8.46 -9.50
N LEU A 29 3.92 -7.62 -10.47
CA LEU A 29 3.06 -7.30 -11.61
C LEU A 29 2.78 -8.51 -12.50
N SER A 30 3.72 -9.46 -12.62
CA SER A 30 3.54 -10.72 -13.36
C SER A 30 2.76 -11.79 -12.59
N GLY A 31 2.37 -11.51 -11.34
CA GLY A 31 1.66 -12.46 -10.46
C GLY A 31 2.58 -13.48 -9.78
N ASN A 32 3.89 -13.37 -9.91
CA ASN A 32 4.86 -14.26 -9.27
C ASN A 32 5.23 -13.73 -7.87
N ILE A 33 4.27 -13.77 -6.95
CA ILE A 33 4.44 -13.25 -5.59
C ILE A 33 4.94 -14.36 -4.66
N LYS A 34 6.15 -14.17 -4.12
CA LYS A 34 6.75 -15.07 -3.12
C LYS A 34 6.79 -14.38 -1.77
N ALA A 35 6.19 -15.00 -0.74
CA ALA A 35 6.34 -14.49 0.61
C ALA A 35 7.81 -14.57 1.05
N HIS A 36 8.25 -13.59 1.85
CA HIS A 36 9.60 -13.59 2.39
C HIS A 36 9.80 -14.81 3.30
N GLU A 37 10.94 -15.50 3.17
CA GLU A 37 11.22 -16.75 3.89
C GLU A 37 11.15 -16.61 5.42
N LYS A 38 11.39 -15.41 5.95
CA LYS A 38 11.39 -15.13 7.39
C LYS A 38 10.02 -14.77 7.97
N ASP A 39 8.92 -14.94 7.20
CA ASP A 39 7.53 -14.66 7.62
C ASP A 39 7.34 -13.24 8.21
N LEU A 40 7.96 -12.26 7.60
CA LEU A 40 7.84 -10.85 8.00
C LEU A 40 6.42 -10.34 7.73
N ARG A 41 5.88 -9.55 8.65
CA ARG A 41 4.49 -9.07 8.60
C ARG A 41 4.43 -7.55 8.65
N VAL A 42 3.36 -7.00 8.11
CA VAL A 42 3.10 -5.56 8.14
C VAL A 42 1.67 -5.29 8.57
N LEU A 43 1.51 -4.33 9.47
CA LEU A 43 0.25 -3.70 9.78
C LEU A 43 0.35 -2.23 9.40
N ALA A 44 -0.54 -1.75 8.54
CA ALA A 44 -0.56 -0.38 8.09
C ALA A 44 -1.92 0.27 8.29
N LEU A 45 -1.89 1.57 8.59
CA LEU A 45 -3.04 2.45 8.69
C LEU A 45 -2.79 3.64 7.79
N ASP A 46 -3.74 4.03 6.96
CA ASP A 46 -3.66 5.27 6.21
C ASP A 46 -4.99 6.02 6.19
N ALA A 47 -4.88 7.33 6.08
CA ALA A 47 -5.98 8.26 5.86
C ALA A 47 -5.73 9.03 4.58
N GLY A 48 -6.80 9.40 3.87
CA GLY A 48 -6.73 10.17 2.64
C GLY A 48 -7.76 11.27 2.60
N TYR A 49 -7.42 12.33 1.90
CA TYR A 49 -8.31 13.43 1.56
C TYR A 49 -8.49 13.48 0.05
N LEU A 50 -9.75 13.51 -0.39
CA LEU A 50 -10.12 13.64 -1.80
C LEU A 50 -9.76 15.03 -2.30
N LEU A 51 -8.90 15.12 -3.29
CA LEU A 51 -8.51 16.36 -3.93
C LEU A 51 -9.39 16.71 -5.12
N GLU A 52 -9.75 15.69 -5.90
CA GLU A 52 -10.54 15.85 -7.13
C GLU A 52 -11.31 14.58 -7.43
N GLU A 53 -12.61 14.71 -7.75
CA GLU A 53 -13.44 13.64 -8.32
C GLU A 53 -13.44 13.74 -9.84
N SER A 54 -13.47 12.59 -10.51
CA SER A 54 -13.56 12.52 -11.98
C SER A 54 -12.50 13.38 -12.69
N LEU A 55 -11.24 13.19 -12.28
CA LEU A 55 -10.08 13.92 -12.80
C LEU A 55 -10.07 13.93 -14.34
N PHE A 56 -10.00 15.11 -14.96
CA PHE A 56 -10.08 15.30 -16.41
C PHE A 56 -11.35 14.71 -17.09
N ALA A 57 -12.49 14.68 -16.37
CA ALA A 57 -13.73 14.05 -16.82
C ALA A 57 -13.63 12.52 -17.03
N LEU A 58 -12.61 11.88 -16.49
CA LEU A 58 -12.46 10.44 -16.42
C LEU A 58 -13.00 9.93 -15.08
N PRO A 59 -13.40 8.66 -14.96
CA PRO A 59 -13.85 8.07 -13.69
C PRO A 59 -12.66 7.79 -12.74
N VAL A 60 -11.87 8.83 -12.47
CA VAL A 60 -10.65 8.77 -11.67
C VAL A 60 -10.75 9.73 -10.51
N ASP A 61 -10.76 9.22 -9.28
CA ASP A 61 -10.70 10.00 -8.06
C ASP A 61 -9.25 10.16 -7.62
N PHE A 62 -8.86 11.36 -7.23
CA PHE A 62 -7.49 11.69 -6.86
C PHE A 62 -7.39 12.12 -5.40
N TYR A 63 -6.55 11.42 -4.64
CA TYR A 63 -6.39 11.60 -3.20
C TYR A 63 -4.96 12.00 -2.83
N LEU A 64 -4.85 12.83 -1.77
CA LEU A 64 -3.64 12.92 -0.96
C LEU A 64 -3.78 11.99 0.23
N LYS A 65 -2.81 11.11 0.47
CA LYS A 65 -2.85 10.11 1.54
C LYS A 65 -1.60 10.18 2.42
N ALA A 66 -1.81 9.94 3.71
CA ALA A 66 -0.76 9.77 4.68
C ALA A 66 -1.00 8.50 5.49
N GLY A 67 0.07 7.79 5.84
CA GLY A 67 -0.04 6.52 6.55
C GLY A 67 1.11 6.26 7.50
N VAL A 68 0.89 5.27 8.35
CA VAL A 68 1.89 4.68 9.23
C VAL A 68 1.83 3.17 9.11
N ALA A 69 2.97 2.51 9.14
CA ALA A 69 3.07 1.06 9.13
C ALA A 69 4.03 0.57 10.21
N SER A 70 3.76 -0.61 10.73
CA SER A 70 4.65 -1.37 11.61
C SER A 70 5.01 -2.68 10.93
N PHE A 71 6.30 -2.93 10.77
CA PHE A 71 6.85 -4.16 10.26
C PHE A 71 7.35 -5.01 11.42
N ASP A 72 6.72 -6.17 11.61
CA ASP A 72 7.17 -7.20 12.55
C ASP A 72 8.26 -8.03 11.86
N GLU A 73 9.49 -7.87 12.31
CA GLU A 73 10.67 -8.55 11.78
C GLU A 73 10.86 -9.95 12.40
N ASN A 74 9.81 -10.51 13.02
CA ASN A 74 9.74 -11.87 13.55
C ASN A 74 10.93 -12.24 14.46
N GLY A 75 11.41 -11.29 15.24
CA GLY A 75 12.53 -11.48 16.19
C GLY A 75 13.93 -11.54 15.57
N PHE A 76 14.07 -11.38 14.25
CA PHE A 76 15.38 -11.28 13.58
C PHE A 76 16.02 -9.93 13.80
N LYS A 77 15.18 -8.89 13.95
CA LYS A 77 15.56 -7.50 14.21
C LYS A 77 14.43 -6.82 15.00
N ASP A 78 14.71 -5.64 15.54
CA ASP A 78 13.65 -4.81 16.15
C ASP A 78 12.64 -4.38 15.10
N ASP A 79 11.37 -4.26 15.50
CA ASP A 79 10.30 -3.76 14.64
C ASP A 79 10.66 -2.41 14.01
N VAL A 80 10.25 -2.23 12.76
CA VAL A 80 10.48 -1.02 11.98
C VAL A 80 9.16 -0.29 11.80
N TYR A 81 9.21 1.03 12.00
CA TYR A 81 8.07 1.90 11.76
C TYR A 81 8.31 2.75 10.51
N GLU A 82 7.30 2.82 9.67
CA GLU A 82 7.28 3.59 8.44
C GLU A 82 6.19 4.65 8.51
N THR A 83 6.48 5.83 7.98
CA THR A 83 5.51 6.90 7.73
C THR A 83 5.51 7.21 6.25
N THR A 84 4.32 7.27 5.64
CA THR A 84 4.15 7.49 4.20
C THR A 84 3.37 8.76 3.93
N LEU A 85 3.72 9.44 2.83
CA LEU A 85 2.94 10.54 2.25
C LEU A 85 2.94 10.35 0.72
N TYR A 86 1.75 10.24 0.13
CA TYR A 86 1.63 9.89 -1.28
C TYR A 86 0.34 10.42 -1.92
N PHE A 87 0.36 10.59 -3.22
CA PHE A 87 -0.82 10.81 -4.03
C PHE A 87 -1.35 9.48 -4.53
N LYS A 88 -2.66 9.34 -4.64
CA LYS A 88 -3.29 8.12 -5.12
C LYS A 88 -4.44 8.43 -6.07
N ALA A 89 -4.38 7.84 -7.25
CA ALA A 89 -5.45 7.85 -8.23
C ALA A 89 -6.21 6.52 -8.18
N TYR A 90 -7.54 6.58 -8.11
CA TYR A 90 -8.43 5.43 -8.18
C TYR A 90 -9.25 5.49 -9.46
N TRP A 91 -9.07 4.52 -10.33
CA TRP A 91 -9.94 4.32 -11.48
C TRP A 91 -11.17 3.53 -11.06
N ASN A 92 -12.35 4.15 -11.20
CA ASN A 92 -13.63 3.55 -10.85
C ASN A 92 -14.27 2.93 -12.09
N PHE A 93 -14.71 1.67 -12.01
CA PHE A 93 -15.47 1.02 -13.05
C PHE A 93 -16.42 -0.04 -12.46
N ASP A 94 -17.49 -0.34 -13.20
CA ASP A 94 -18.44 -1.38 -12.81
C ASP A 94 -18.10 -2.69 -13.53
N PHE A 95 -17.91 -3.76 -12.75
CA PHE A 95 -17.69 -5.11 -13.25
C PHE A 95 -18.69 -6.08 -12.62
N LEU A 96 -19.48 -6.78 -13.46
CA LEU A 96 -20.53 -7.70 -13.03
C LEU A 96 -21.49 -7.09 -11.98
N GLN A 97 -21.90 -5.85 -12.19
CA GLN A 97 -22.76 -5.05 -11.30
C GLN A 97 -22.12 -4.67 -9.94
N ASN A 98 -20.85 -4.94 -9.77
CA ASN A 98 -20.06 -4.50 -8.61
C ASN A 98 -19.16 -3.32 -8.97
N ARG A 99 -19.06 -2.38 -8.06
CA ARG A 99 -18.06 -1.31 -8.19
C ARG A 99 -16.68 -1.86 -7.89
N VAL A 100 -15.77 -1.66 -8.81
CA VAL A 100 -14.36 -2.04 -8.70
C VAL A 100 -13.51 -0.77 -8.82
N ARG A 101 -12.49 -0.64 -7.99
CA ARG A 101 -11.52 0.46 -8.08
C ARG A 101 -10.13 -0.12 -8.20
N VAL A 102 -9.41 0.30 -9.22
CA VAL A 102 -7.96 0.08 -9.34
C VAL A 102 -7.25 1.34 -8.88
N GLY A 103 -6.42 1.22 -7.86
CA GLY A 103 -5.67 2.34 -7.30
C GLY A 103 -4.18 2.24 -7.60
N PHE A 104 -3.59 3.36 -8.03
CA PHE A 104 -2.16 3.56 -8.13
C PHE A 104 -1.76 4.78 -7.31
N GLY A 105 -0.80 4.60 -6.42
CA GLY A 105 -0.25 5.66 -5.58
C GLY A 105 1.26 5.75 -5.70
N GLU A 106 1.77 6.97 -5.62
CA GLU A 106 3.21 7.25 -5.61
C GLU A 106 3.51 8.40 -4.63
N GLY A 107 4.63 8.27 -3.92
CA GLY A 107 5.05 9.25 -2.96
C GLY A 107 6.35 8.89 -2.27
N VAL A 108 6.47 9.28 -1.02
CA VAL A 108 7.66 9.04 -0.21
C VAL A 108 7.31 8.33 1.08
N SER A 109 8.21 7.48 1.54
CA SER A 109 8.18 6.89 2.86
C SER A 109 9.43 7.26 3.66
N TYR A 110 9.27 7.33 4.97
CA TYR A 110 10.34 7.46 5.93
C TYR A 110 10.28 6.32 6.92
N THR A 111 11.39 5.60 7.08
CA THR A 111 11.53 4.51 8.05
C THR A 111 12.44 4.94 9.20
N ASP A 112 12.10 4.56 10.42
CA ASP A 112 12.92 4.85 11.61
C ASP A 112 14.23 4.05 11.59
N LYS A 113 14.19 2.82 11.04
CA LYS A 113 15.32 1.89 10.87
C LYS A 113 15.28 1.27 9.47
N LEU A 114 16.40 0.75 8.99
CA LEU A 114 16.43 -0.03 7.75
C LEU A 114 15.66 -1.34 7.91
N LEU A 115 14.78 -1.65 6.97
CA LEU A 115 14.10 -2.94 6.88
C LEU A 115 15.12 -4.08 6.72
N LEU A 116 14.78 -5.26 7.23
CA LEU A 116 15.65 -6.44 7.13
C LEU A 116 15.96 -6.81 5.68
N THR A 117 14.98 -6.67 4.78
CA THR A 117 15.14 -6.92 3.34
C THR A 117 16.23 -6.03 2.74
N GLU A 118 16.18 -4.73 3.00
CA GLU A 118 17.17 -3.75 2.52
C GLU A 118 18.55 -3.95 3.18
N TYR A 119 18.56 -4.30 4.46
CA TYR A 119 19.81 -4.62 5.16
C TYR A 119 20.53 -5.82 4.55
N LEU A 120 19.80 -6.87 4.17
CA LEU A 120 20.37 -8.07 3.52
C LEU A 120 20.83 -7.78 2.09
N GLU A 121 20.08 -6.98 1.34
CA GLU A 121 20.50 -6.54 0.01
C GLU A 121 21.76 -5.66 0.06
N ALA A 122 21.82 -4.73 1.02
CA ALA A 122 22.99 -3.90 1.24
C ALA A 122 24.23 -4.69 1.59
N GLN A 123 24.11 -5.82 2.30
CA GLN A 123 25.25 -6.71 2.58
C GLN A 123 25.74 -7.48 1.34
N SER A 124 24.88 -7.70 0.34
CA SER A 124 25.24 -8.40 -0.89
C SER A 124 25.91 -7.52 -1.94
N GLN A 125 25.85 -6.21 -1.79
CA GLN A 125 26.43 -5.23 -2.72
C GLN A 125 27.59 -4.48 -2.06
N THR A 126 28.71 -4.38 -2.71
CA THR A 126 29.87 -3.56 -2.28
C THR A 126 30.17 -2.47 -3.30
N PRO A 127 30.30 -1.19 -2.87
CA PRO A 127 30.19 -0.63 -1.52
C PRO A 127 28.75 -0.28 -1.14
N VAL A 128 28.43 -0.46 0.15
CA VAL A 128 27.15 -0.12 0.76
C VAL A 128 27.07 1.40 0.95
N ASP A 129 26.39 2.08 0.07
CA ASP A 129 26.23 3.55 0.14
C ASP A 129 24.77 4.02 0.31
N ASN A 130 23.83 3.12 0.58
CA ASN A 130 22.42 3.47 0.67
C ASN A 130 21.88 3.28 2.10
N ASN A 131 22.21 4.22 3.00
CA ASN A 131 21.62 4.37 4.33
C ASN A 131 20.41 5.33 4.30
N SER A 132 19.70 5.43 3.18
CA SER A 132 18.58 6.35 3.06
C SER A 132 17.38 5.81 3.85
N LYS A 133 16.94 6.58 4.83
CA LYS A 133 15.69 6.35 5.55
C LYS A 133 14.47 6.88 4.77
N ILE A 134 14.70 7.56 3.66
CA ILE A 134 13.67 8.08 2.78
C ILE A 134 13.68 7.24 1.50
N LEU A 135 12.56 6.62 1.21
CA LEU A 135 12.38 5.69 0.11
C LEU A 135 11.26 6.17 -0.81
N ASN A 136 11.31 5.75 -2.06
CA ASN A 136 10.18 5.90 -2.95
C ASN A 136 9.08 4.92 -2.51
N TYR A 137 7.84 5.43 -2.39
CA TYR A 137 6.68 4.65 -1.99
C TYR A 137 5.75 4.44 -3.18
N ILE A 138 5.42 3.19 -3.46
CA ILE A 138 4.44 2.82 -4.49
C ILE A 138 3.34 1.99 -3.85
N ASP A 139 2.09 2.38 -4.08
CA ASP A 139 0.91 1.65 -3.60
C ASP A 139 0.04 1.22 -4.79
N LEU A 140 -0.22 -0.08 -4.89
CA LEU A 140 -1.16 -0.67 -5.84
C LEU A 140 -2.32 -1.29 -5.07
N SER A 141 -3.54 -1.02 -5.47
CA SER A 141 -4.71 -1.63 -4.85
C SER A 141 -5.76 -2.03 -5.87
N LEU A 142 -6.51 -3.06 -5.50
CA LEU A 142 -7.72 -3.49 -6.19
C LEU A 142 -8.81 -3.63 -5.14
N ASP A 143 -9.78 -2.74 -5.17
CA ASP A 143 -10.87 -2.65 -4.20
C ASP A 143 -12.17 -3.15 -4.83
N PHE A 144 -12.93 -3.96 -4.10
CA PHE A 144 -14.24 -4.47 -4.50
C PHE A 144 -15.30 -4.06 -3.49
N ASP A 145 -16.47 -3.68 -3.97
CA ASP A 145 -17.63 -3.41 -3.11
C ASP A 145 -18.24 -4.72 -2.61
N MET A 146 -17.82 -5.14 -1.42
CA MET A 146 -18.30 -6.36 -0.77
C MET A 146 -19.78 -6.25 -0.36
N GLY A 147 -20.33 -5.05 -0.13
CA GLY A 147 -21.70 -4.84 0.28
C GLY A 147 -22.70 -5.34 -0.76
N LYS A 148 -22.47 -5.04 -2.02
CA LYS A 148 -23.29 -5.53 -3.13
C LYS A 148 -23.18 -7.05 -3.35
N LEU A 149 -22.00 -7.64 -3.15
CA LEU A 149 -21.79 -9.08 -3.25
C LEU A 149 -22.64 -9.88 -2.25
N PHE A 150 -22.91 -9.32 -1.07
CA PHE A 150 -23.74 -9.95 -0.02
C PHE A 150 -25.16 -9.42 0.03
N GLY A 151 -25.61 -8.65 -0.96
CA GLY A 151 -26.98 -8.13 -1.05
C GLY A 151 -27.32 -7.09 0.02
N ILE A 152 -26.31 -6.48 0.63
CA ILE A 152 -26.49 -5.35 1.56
C ILE A 152 -26.57 -4.09 0.72
N ASN A 153 -27.79 -3.74 0.27
CA ASN A 153 -28.05 -2.48 -0.40
C ASN A 153 -28.18 -1.39 0.69
N ASN A 154 -27.24 -0.47 0.71
CA ASN A 154 -27.40 0.85 1.33
C ASN A 154 -27.81 1.85 0.28
#